data_a0ad483fe0d46279faab9322ea4f3abb
#
_entry.id   a0ad483fe0d46279faab9322ea4f3abb
#
_cell.length_a   1.000
_cell.length_b   1.000
_cell.length_c   1.000
_cell.angle_alpha   90.00
_cell.angle_beta   90.00
_cell.angle_gamma   90.00
#
_symmetry.space_group_name_H-M   'P 1'
#
loop_
_entity.id
_entity.type
_entity.pdbx_description
1 polymer ?
#
loop_
_entity_poly.entity_id
_entity_poly.type
_entity_poly.pdbx_seq_one_letter_code
_entity_poly.pdbx_strand_id
1 'polypeptide(L)'
;MSTYYKNPLIILTVCGLLLLPLTELTGLTTTTASEILIYAIAALGFNILLGYTGLVSFGHGIFFGVAAYAASIIQVKLMPGFIITPMILSVLFTTILGLGIGFLSLRLSGVYFSLLTLSFAAMTFYVIYRWTHFTGGEDGYGGMERPTLFGIDLNNQTAFFYMVMLIFIAVVFLINRLVNSPFGSVLTAIRENSQRASFIGYDVKKYRLISFTLSAFFVGIAGSIFPFLKYYIGAELVHVAHSGEILALSILGGSRHFMGPALGALFFILFRELLSEYTSSW
;
A
#
# COMPACT_ATOMS: atom_id res chain seq x y z
N MET A 1 -14.51 23.01 19.33
CA MET A 1 -15.21 22.11 18.40
C MET A 1 -14.32 20.92 18.04
N SER A 2 -13.94 20.07 19.03
CA SER A 2 -12.96 18.99 18.76
C SER A 2 -13.09 17.80 19.71
N THR A 3 -14.29 17.34 20.02
CA THR A 3 -14.45 16.27 21.03
C THR A 3 -15.01 14.97 20.47
N TYR A 4 -15.30 14.89 19.15
CA TYR A 4 -15.92 13.70 18.54
C TYR A 4 -14.99 12.84 17.65
N TYR A 5 -13.75 13.22 17.44
CA TYR A 5 -12.76 12.36 16.77
C TYR A 5 -11.93 11.56 17.76
N LYS A 6 -12.57 11.03 18.80
CA LYS A 6 -11.86 10.47 19.96
C LYS A 6 -10.95 9.28 19.67
N ASN A 7 -11.10 8.50 18.62
CA ASN A 7 -10.09 7.47 18.25
C ASN A 7 -10.35 6.90 16.85
N PRO A 8 -9.83 7.49 15.76
CA PRO A 8 -9.95 6.93 14.42
C PRO A 8 -9.37 5.50 14.34
N LEU A 9 -8.42 5.20 15.23
CA LEU A 9 -7.82 3.90 15.42
C LEU A 9 -8.86 2.87 15.89
N ILE A 10 -9.68 3.19 16.88
CA ILE A 10 -10.74 2.28 17.37
C ILE A 10 -11.76 2.04 16.27
N ILE A 11 -12.17 3.07 15.54
CA ILE A 11 -13.17 2.92 14.47
C ILE A 11 -12.64 2.02 13.36
N LEU A 12 -11.40 2.24 12.88
CA LEU A 12 -10.82 1.40 11.85
C LEU A 12 -10.57 -0.05 12.32
N THR A 13 -10.17 -0.24 13.57
CA THR A 13 -10.01 -1.59 14.12
C THR A 13 -11.34 -2.32 14.26
N VAL A 14 -12.36 -1.62 14.74
CA VAL A 14 -13.72 -2.18 14.85
C VAL A 14 -14.28 -2.49 13.46
N CYS A 15 -14.16 -1.57 12.49
CA CYS A 15 -14.57 -1.82 11.10
C CYS A 15 -13.84 -3.04 10.51
N GLY A 16 -12.54 -3.16 10.74
CA GLY A 16 -11.77 -4.30 10.26
C GLY A 16 -12.21 -5.63 10.90
N LEU A 17 -12.49 -5.64 12.21
CA LEU A 17 -13.01 -6.82 12.90
C LEU A 17 -14.42 -7.20 12.44
N LEU A 18 -15.24 -6.21 12.08
CA LEU A 18 -16.59 -6.44 11.56
C LEU A 18 -16.59 -6.99 10.12
N LEU A 19 -15.47 -6.93 9.41
CA LEU A 19 -15.39 -7.51 8.05
C LEU A 19 -15.63 -9.01 8.04
N LEU A 20 -15.14 -9.77 9.04
CA LEU A 20 -15.36 -11.22 9.12
C LEU A 20 -16.85 -11.59 9.26
N PRO A 21 -17.60 -11.10 10.26
CA PRO A 21 -19.03 -11.43 10.35
C PRO A 21 -19.83 -10.86 9.18
N LEU A 22 -19.35 -9.76 8.55
CA LEU A 22 -19.98 -9.21 7.36
C LEU A 22 -19.84 -10.15 6.16
N THR A 23 -18.71 -10.87 6.01
CA THR A 23 -18.54 -11.86 4.93
C THR A 23 -19.55 -13.00 5.05
N GLU A 24 -19.85 -13.47 6.25
CA GLU A 24 -20.85 -14.51 6.48
C GLU A 24 -22.27 -14.03 6.12
N LEU A 25 -22.59 -12.75 6.38
CA LEU A 25 -23.89 -12.16 6.09
C LEU A 25 -24.10 -11.80 4.61
N THR A 26 -23.01 -11.40 3.92
CA THR A 26 -23.08 -10.89 2.54
C THR A 26 -22.68 -11.92 1.48
N GLY A 27 -22.24 -13.12 1.88
CA GLY A 27 -21.71 -14.14 0.95
C GLY A 27 -20.32 -13.82 0.41
N LEU A 28 -19.67 -12.76 0.89
CA LEU A 28 -18.29 -12.43 0.50
C LEU A 28 -17.30 -13.44 1.08
N THR A 29 -16.17 -13.61 0.41
CA THR A 29 -15.12 -14.52 0.87
C THR A 29 -14.21 -13.89 1.92
N THR A 30 -13.65 -14.69 2.82
CA THR A 30 -12.61 -14.24 3.76
C THR A 30 -11.37 -13.70 3.02
N THR A 31 -11.15 -14.17 1.80
CA THR A 31 -10.11 -13.68 0.90
C THR A 31 -10.35 -12.23 0.51
N THR A 32 -11.59 -11.87 0.14
CA THR A 32 -12.00 -10.49 -0.18
C THR A 32 -11.82 -9.57 1.03
N ALA A 33 -12.18 -10.04 2.25
CA ALA A 33 -11.95 -9.27 3.47
C ALA A 33 -10.44 -8.98 3.70
N SER A 34 -9.59 -9.97 3.48
CA SER A 34 -8.13 -9.80 3.58
C SER A 34 -7.60 -8.83 2.50
N GLU A 35 -8.14 -8.90 1.29
CA GLU A 35 -7.80 -8.00 0.19
C GLU A 35 -8.15 -6.55 0.52
N ILE A 36 -9.33 -6.30 1.10
CA ILE A 36 -9.74 -4.97 1.57
C ILE A 36 -8.73 -4.38 2.55
N LEU A 37 -8.28 -5.17 3.53
CA LEU A 37 -7.29 -4.71 4.51
C LEU A 37 -5.94 -4.39 3.86
N ILE A 38 -5.47 -5.21 2.92
CA ILE A 38 -4.21 -4.99 2.20
C ILE A 38 -4.28 -3.70 1.39
N TYR A 39 -5.34 -3.49 0.62
CA TYR A 39 -5.51 -2.26 -0.15
C TYR A 39 -5.76 -1.04 0.74
N ALA A 40 -6.39 -1.20 1.90
CA ALA A 40 -6.51 -0.15 2.90
C ALA A 40 -5.14 0.29 3.45
N ILE A 41 -4.21 -0.66 3.70
CA ILE A 41 -2.83 -0.35 4.06
C ILE A 41 -2.15 0.44 2.94
N ALA A 42 -2.28 0.00 1.68
CA ALA A 42 -1.69 0.68 0.52
C ALA A 42 -2.22 2.10 0.36
N ALA A 43 -3.54 2.28 0.43
CA ALA A 43 -4.20 3.58 0.30
C ALA A 43 -3.85 4.54 1.44
N LEU A 44 -3.80 4.06 2.69
CA LEU A 44 -3.35 4.85 3.86
C LEU A 44 -1.88 5.25 3.73
N GLY A 45 -1.03 4.34 3.30
CA GLY A 45 0.39 4.61 3.03
C GLY A 45 0.58 5.66 1.93
N PHE A 46 -0.14 5.52 0.83
CA PHE A 46 -0.13 6.49 -0.27
C PHE A 46 -0.65 7.86 0.16
N ASN A 47 -1.63 7.89 1.05
CA ASN A 47 -2.22 9.13 1.54
C ASN A 47 -1.24 10.02 2.34
N ILE A 48 -0.17 9.48 2.89
CA ILE A 48 0.89 10.29 3.50
C ILE A 48 1.48 11.26 2.45
N LEU A 49 1.64 10.79 1.22
CA LEU A 49 2.14 11.62 0.14
C LEU A 49 1.04 12.49 -0.48
N LEU A 50 -0.09 11.91 -0.85
CA LEU A 50 -1.19 12.62 -1.50
C LEU A 50 -1.89 13.59 -0.54
N GLY A 51 -2.38 13.07 0.58
CA GLY A 51 -3.26 13.80 1.49
C GLY A 51 -2.51 14.79 2.38
N TYR A 52 -1.34 14.42 2.90
CA TYR A 52 -0.60 15.27 3.85
C TYR A 52 0.48 16.10 3.20
N THR A 53 1.12 15.64 2.11
CA THR A 53 2.20 16.40 1.44
C THR A 53 1.72 17.11 0.19
N GLY A 54 0.58 16.69 -0.40
CA GLY A 54 0.01 17.29 -1.61
C GLY A 54 0.73 16.90 -2.90
N LEU A 55 1.45 15.78 -2.91
CA LEU A 55 2.16 15.27 -4.08
C LEU A 55 1.39 14.12 -4.72
N VAL A 56 1.02 14.27 -5.99
CA VAL A 56 0.37 13.22 -6.77
C VAL A 56 1.43 12.38 -7.48
N SER A 57 1.54 11.11 -7.15
CA SER A 57 2.46 10.17 -7.77
C SER A 57 1.70 9.07 -8.52
N PHE A 58 2.07 8.83 -9.77
CA PHE A 58 1.57 7.71 -10.58
C PHE A 58 2.52 6.50 -10.58
N GLY A 59 3.46 6.46 -9.64
CA GLY A 59 4.46 5.40 -9.53
C GLY A 59 4.30 4.49 -8.32
N HIS A 60 3.25 4.61 -7.52
CA HIS A 60 3.16 3.87 -6.25
C HIS A 60 2.87 2.37 -6.43
N GLY A 61 2.34 1.94 -7.59
CA GLY A 61 2.30 0.53 -7.98
C GLY A 61 3.69 -0.13 -8.00
N ILE A 62 4.78 0.64 -8.27
CA ILE A 62 6.14 0.13 -8.17
C ILE A 62 6.38 -0.46 -6.78
N PHE A 63 6.06 0.29 -5.73
CA PHE A 63 6.35 -0.11 -4.36
C PHE A 63 5.50 -1.30 -3.92
N PHE A 64 4.25 -1.35 -4.36
CA PHE A 64 3.38 -2.50 -4.14
C PHE A 64 3.91 -3.74 -4.88
N GLY A 65 4.09 -3.64 -6.20
CA GLY A 65 4.47 -4.79 -7.03
C GLY A 65 5.90 -5.28 -6.76
N VAL A 66 6.89 -4.36 -6.60
CA VAL A 66 8.26 -4.76 -6.28
C VAL A 66 8.34 -5.43 -4.90
N ALA A 67 7.58 -4.97 -3.90
CA ALA A 67 7.49 -5.66 -2.62
C ALA A 67 6.88 -7.05 -2.76
N ALA A 68 5.84 -7.20 -3.59
CA ALA A 68 5.22 -8.48 -3.88
C ALA A 68 6.21 -9.45 -4.54
N TYR A 69 6.90 -9.01 -5.61
CA TYR A 69 7.93 -9.82 -6.27
C TYR A 69 9.09 -10.18 -5.34
N ALA A 70 9.60 -9.21 -4.59
CA ALA A 70 10.72 -9.46 -3.67
C ALA A 70 10.32 -10.47 -2.58
N ALA A 71 9.14 -10.34 -1.96
CA ALA A 71 8.66 -11.27 -0.96
C ALA A 71 8.52 -12.69 -1.53
N SER A 72 7.95 -12.83 -2.73
CA SER A 72 7.76 -14.11 -3.41
C SER A 72 9.10 -14.78 -3.75
N ILE A 73 10.01 -14.04 -4.37
CA ILE A 73 11.30 -14.57 -4.79
C ILE A 73 12.15 -14.98 -3.58
N ILE A 74 12.15 -14.15 -2.52
CA ILE A 74 12.89 -14.45 -1.29
C ILE A 74 12.31 -15.72 -0.64
N GLN A 75 10.99 -15.84 -0.55
CA GLN A 75 10.38 -17.03 0.03
C GLN A 75 10.68 -18.28 -0.79
N VAL A 76 10.41 -18.26 -2.08
CA VAL A 76 10.50 -19.48 -2.91
C VAL A 76 11.96 -19.92 -3.11
N LYS A 77 12.90 -18.97 -3.31
CA LYS A 77 14.29 -19.32 -3.66
C LYS A 77 15.25 -19.32 -2.48
N LEU A 78 15.04 -18.46 -1.47
CA LEU A 78 16.03 -18.26 -0.39
C LEU A 78 15.55 -18.78 0.96
N MET A 79 14.27 -18.65 1.28
CA MET A 79 13.73 -18.95 2.61
C MET A 79 12.40 -19.69 2.54
N PRO A 80 12.35 -20.91 1.93
CA PRO A 80 11.11 -21.69 1.91
C PRO A 80 10.65 -21.99 3.35
N GLY A 81 9.34 -21.94 3.58
CA GLY A 81 8.76 -22.18 4.90
C GLY A 81 8.78 -20.98 5.86
N PHE A 82 9.27 -19.81 5.44
CA PHE A 82 9.19 -18.58 6.21
C PHE A 82 8.27 -17.56 5.52
N ILE A 83 7.51 -16.78 6.30
CA ILE A 83 6.65 -15.71 5.77
C ILE A 83 7.10 -14.33 6.25
N ILE A 84 7.42 -14.18 7.53
CA ILE A 84 7.76 -12.87 8.13
C ILE A 84 9.07 -12.33 7.57
N THR A 85 10.12 -13.18 7.48
CA THR A 85 11.44 -12.73 7.02
C THR A 85 11.42 -12.24 5.56
N PRO A 86 10.81 -12.97 4.59
CA PRO A 86 10.62 -12.46 3.24
C PRO A 86 9.84 -11.14 3.20
N MET A 87 8.79 -10.98 4.00
CA MET A 87 8.03 -9.73 4.09
C MET A 87 8.90 -8.57 4.58
N ILE A 88 9.66 -8.74 5.66
CA ILE A 88 10.54 -7.69 6.21
C ILE A 88 11.60 -7.29 5.18
N LEU A 89 12.29 -8.26 4.57
CA LEU A 89 13.35 -8.00 3.60
C LEU A 89 12.81 -7.31 2.35
N SER A 90 11.63 -7.70 1.88
CA SER A 90 10.99 -7.06 0.72
C SER A 90 10.59 -5.62 1.01
N VAL A 91 10.07 -5.33 2.20
CA VAL A 91 9.72 -3.97 2.64
C VAL A 91 10.98 -3.10 2.76
N LEU A 92 12.07 -3.62 3.32
CA LEU A 92 13.34 -2.90 3.40
C LEU A 92 13.88 -2.57 2.00
N PHE A 93 13.90 -3.55 1.10
CA PHE A 93 14.32 -3.36 -0.29
C PHE A 93 13.49 -2.29 -0.99
N THR A 94 12.17 -2.37 -0.87
CA THR A 94 11.22 -1.42 -1.47
C THR A 94 11.37 -0.02 -0.88
N THR A 95 11.67 0.10 0.41
CA THR A 95 11.91 1.38 1.06
C THR A 95 13.17 2.05 0.53
N ILE A 96 14.25 1.29 0.33
CA ILE A 96 15.51 1.79 -0.26
C ILE A 96 15.26 2.22 -1.72
N LEU A 97 14.52 1.43 -2.48
CA LEU A 97 14.11 1.79 -3.83
C LEU A 97 13.28 3.09 -3.84
N GLY A 98 12.34 3.21 -2.89
CA GLY A 98 11.52 4.41 -2.70
C GLY A 98 12.35 5.65 -2.38
N LEU A 99 13.38 5.52 -1.56
CA LEU A 99 14.31 6.60 -1.27
C LEU A 99 15.06 7.02 -2.54
N GLY A 100 15.53 6.08 -3.35
CA GLY A 100 16.23 6.34 -4.62
C GLY A 100 15.34 7.03 -5.64
N ILE A 101 14.14 6.49 -5.90
CA ILE A 101 13.16 7.07 -6.83
C ILE A 101 12.70 8.44 -6.33
N GLY A 102 12.44 8.58 -5.02
CA GLY A 102 12.05 9.84 -4.40
C GLY A 102 13.13 10.92 -4.55
N PHE A 103 14.40 10.57 -4.30
CA PHE A 103 15.53 11.48 -4.47
C PHE A 103 15.67 12.02 -5.91
N LEU A 104 15.42 11.15 -6.90
CA LEU A 104 15.46 11.55 -8.31
C LEU A 104 14.22 12.35 -8.70
N SER A 105 13.03 11.90 -8.31
CA SER A 105 11.74 12.47 -8.73
C SER A 105 11.46 13.83 -8.10
N LEU A 106 11.86 14.05 -6.85
CA LEU A 106 11.63 15.30 -6.13
C LEU A 106 12.55 16.46 -6.56
N ARG A 107 13.42 16.24 -7.55
CA ARG A 107 14.11 17.33 -8.25
C ARG A 107 13.14 18.14 -9.10
N LEU A 108 12.03 17.56 -9.50
CA LEU A 108 10.95 18.19 -10.24
C LEU A 108 9.77 18.46 -9.31
N SER A 109 8.86 19.34 -9.72
CA SER A 109 7.69 19.73 -8.96
C SER A 109 6.43 19.72 -9.82
N GLY A 110 5.24 19.66 -9.17
CA GLY A 110 3.95 19.69 -9.85
C GLY A 110 3.78 18.51 -10.82
N VAL A 111 3.26 18.79 -12.01
CA VAL A 111 2.97 17.78 -13.03
C VAL A 111 4.23 17.01 -13.48
N TYR A 112 5.38 17.67 -13.54
CA TYR A 112 6.63 17.01 -13.93
C TYR A 112 7.08 15.92 -12.95
N PHE A 113 6.83 16.10 -11.66
CA PHE A 113 7.05 15.05 -10.65
C PHE A 113 6.14 13.85 -10.93
N SER A 114 4.86 14.09 -11.20
CA SER A 114 3.88 13.02 -11.49
C SER A 114 4.25 12.24 -12.75
N LEU A 115 4.65 12.94 -13.82
CA LEU A 115 5.08 12.30 -15.07
C LEU A 115 6.37 11.51 -14.91
N LEU A 116 7.32 11.99 -14.11
CA LEU A 116 8.56 11.25 -13.85
C LEU A 116 8.30 9.98 -13.04
N THR A 117 7.41 10.03 -12.03
CA THR A 117 7.03 8.83 -11.27
C THR A 117 6.28 7.81 -12.15
N LEU A 118 5.46 8.27 -13.10
CA LEU A 118 4.82 7.44 -14.12
C LEU A 118 5.86 6.76 -15.02
N SER A 119 6.88 7.50 -15.46
CA SER A 119 7.97 6.95 -16.28
C SER A 119 8.77 5.87 -15.54
N PHE A 120 9.02 6.06 -14.24
CA PHE A 120 9.62 5.01 -13.40
C PHE A 120 8.73 3.77 -13.29
N ALA A 121 7.40 3.94 -13.19
CA ALA A 121 6.48 2.80 -13.18
C ALA A 121 6.55 2.01 -14.51
N ALA A 122 6.48 2.72 -15.64
CA ALA A 122 6.61 2.09 -16.95
C ALA A 122 7.96 1.36 -17.10
N MET A 123 9.08 1.99 -16.70
CA MET A 123 10.39 1.37 -16.76
C MET A 123 10.48 0.11 -15.89
N THR A 124 9.98 0.17 -14.64
CA THR A 124 10.01 -0.98 -13.73
C THR A 124 9.11 -2.11 -14.24
N PHE A 125 7.95 -1.79 -14.82
CA PHE A 125 7.09 -2.76 -15.48
C PHE A 125 7.84 -3.49 -16.61
N TYR A 126 8.50 -2.75 -17.51
CA TYR A 126 9.26 -3.37 -18.60
C TYR A 126 10.41 -4.24 -18.11
N VAL A 127 11.11 -3.85 -17.06
CA VAL A 127 12.17 -4.66 -16.45
C VAL A 127 11.60 -5.97 -15.92
N ILE A 128 10.52 -5.93 -15.16
CA ILE A 128 9.88 -7.12 -14.58
C ILE A 128 9.32 -8.02 -15.71
N TYR A 129 8.63 -7.44 -16.67
CA TYR A 129 7.99 -8.16 -17.78
C TYR A 129 9.00 -8.88 -18.70
N ARG A 130 10.19 -8.26 -18.92
CA ARG A 130 11.23 -8.81 -19.78
C ARG A 130 12.19 -9.78 -19.09
N TRP A 131 12.27 -9.74 -17.77
CA TRP A 131 13.22 -10.56 -17.02
C TRP A 131 12.64 -11.94 -16.66
N THR A 132 12.28 -12.70 -17.68
CA THR A 132 11.56 -14.00 -17.54
C THR A 132 12.23 -14.97 -16.58
N HIS A 133 13.57 -15.09 -16.64
CA HIS A 133 14.33 -16.03 -15.79
C HIS A 133 14.22 -15.70 -14.27
N PHE A 134 14.03 -14.44 -13.90
CA PHE A 134 14.05 -14.01 -12.50
C PHE A 134 12.65 -13.75 -11.93
N THR A 135 11.79 -13.10 -12.71
CA THR A 135 10.46 -12.67 -12.31
C THR A 135 9.32 -13.51 -12.88
N GLY A 136 9.63 -14.46 -13.81
CA GLY A 136 8.63 -15.16 -14.57
C GLY A 136 8.11 -14.39 -15.79
N GLY A 137 8.41 -13.09 -15.89
CA GLY A 137 8.02 -12.23 -17.03
C GLY A 137 6.51 -12.15 -17.21
N GLU A 138 6.03 -12.51 -18.41
CA GLU A 138 4.60 -12.51 -18.77
C GLU A 138 3.81 -13.59 -18.01
N ASP A 139 4.43 -14.74 -17.77
CA ASP A 139 3.78 -15.85 -17.05
C ASP A 139 3.60 -15.57 -15.56
N GLY A 140 4.20 -14.48 -15.04
CA GLY A 140 4.15 -14.12 -13.62
C GLY A 140 4.95 -15.06 -12.72
N TYR A 141 4.77 -14.94 -11.41
CA TYR A 141 5.52 -15.69 -10.43
C TYR A 141 4.57 -16.37 -9.42
N GLY A 142 4.73 -17.65 -9.23
CA GLY A 142 3.91 -18.49 -8.37
C GLY A 142 4.76 -19.36 -7.43
N GLY A 143 4.10 -20.27 -6.72
CA GLY A 143 4.78 -21.21 -5.82
C GLY A 143 5.01 -20.70 -4.41
N MET A 144 4.34 -19.59 -4.02
CA MET A 144 4.33 -19.13 -2.65
C MET A 144 3.51 -20.05 -1.76
N GLU A 145 3.99 -20.25 -0.55
CA GLU A 145 3.32 -21.07 0.45
C GLU A 145 2.98 -20.22 1.69
N ARG A 146 1.94 -20.63 2.42
CA ARG A 146 1.63 -20.08 3.74
C ARG A 146 2.09 -21.08 4.80
N PRO A 147 3.30 -20.91 5.33
CA PRO A 147 3.81 -21.81 6.37
C PRO A 147 3.05 -21.64 7.68
N THR A 148 3.22 -22.59 8.58
CA THR A 148 2.74 -22.45 9.95
C THR A 148 3.55 -21.38 10.68
N LEU A 149 2.87 -20.46 11.35
CA LEU A 149 3.45 -19.40 12.15
C LEU A 149 3.12 -19.62 13.61
N PHE A 150 4.13 -19.85 14.47
CA PHE A 150 3.94 -20.15 15.90
C PHE A 150 2.94 -21.26 16.19
N GLY A 151 2.89 -22.29 15.32
CA GLY A 151 1.95 -23.41 15.46
C GLY A 151 0.56 -23.15 14.87
N ILE A 152 0.29 -21.97 14.32
CA ILE A 152 -0.95 -21.63 13.62
C ILE A 152 -0.76 -21.87 12.12
N ASP A 153 -1.60 -22.71 11.52
CA ASP A 153 -1.58 -22.94 10.07
C ASP A 153 -2.21 -21.75 9.33
N LEU A 154 -1.37 -21.02 8.58
CA LEU A 154 -1.80 -19.88 7.78
C LEU A 154 -2.48 -20.29 6.45
N ASN A 155 -2.53 -21.57 6.09
CA ASN A 155 -3.38 -22.04 5.01
C ASN A 155 -4.86 -21.88 5.34
N ASN A 156 -5.22 -21.88 6.63
CA ASN A 156 -6.55 -21.48 7.06
C ASN A 156 -6.76 -19.98 6.76
N GLN A 157 -7.76 -19.70 5.93
CA GLN A 157 -8.08 -18.33 5.49
C GLN A 157 -8.40 -17.39 6.65
N THR A 158 -9.07 -17.90 7.69
CA THR A 158 -9.38 -17.12 8.89
C THR A 158 -8.13 -16.76 9.69
N ALA A 159 -7.18 -17.70 9.83
CA ALA A 159 -5.90 -17.43 10.50
C ALA A 159 -5.07 -16.39 9.72
N PHE A 160 -5.03 -16.51 8.39
CA PHE A 160 -4.38 -15.53 7.54
C PHE A 160 -5.02 -14.14 7.64
N PHE A 161 -6.35 -14.07 7.65
CA PHE A 161 -7.07 -12.81 7.86
C PHE A 161 -6.67 -12.12 9.17
N TYR A 162 -6.61 -12.87 10.30
CA TYR A 162 -6.20 -12.28 11.58
C TYR A 162 -4.74 -11.80 11.56
N MET A 163 -3.85 -12.48 10.85
CA MET A 163 -2.48 -12.01 10.65
C MET A 163 -2.48 -10.66 9.88
N VAL A 164 -3.21 -10.58 8.78
CA VAL A 164 -3.33 -9.33 7.99
C VAL A 164 -3.97 -8.22 8.82
N MET A 165 -5.00 -8.55 9.61
CA MET A 165 -5.66 -7.61 10.50
C MET A 165 -4.72 -7.05 11.56
N LEU A 166 -3.85 -7.87 12.15
CA LEU A 166 -2.87 -7.42 13.12
C LEU A 166 -1.87 -6.44 12.48
N ILE A 167 -1.41 -6.74 11.26
CA ILE A 167 -0.52 -5.84 10.51
C ILE A 167 -1.26 -4.54 10.18
N PHE A 168 -2.52 -4.61 9.76
CA PHE A 168 -3.35 -3.43 9.48
C PHE A 168 -3.47 -2.53 10.71
N ILE A 169 -3.78 -3.08 11.88
CA ILE A 169 -3.86 -2.33 13.15
C ILE A 169 -2.52 -1.65 13.47
N ALA A 170 -1.42 -2.38 13.33
CA ALA A 170 -0.09 -1.83 13.57
C ALA A 170 0.22 -0.66 12.62
N VAL A 171 -0.08 -0.81 11.33
CA VAL A 171 0.11 0.25 10.31
C VAL A 171 -0.76 1.47 10.61
N VAL A 172 -2.05 1.27 10.91
CA VAL A 172 -2.98 2.36 11.26
C VAL A 172 -2.46 3.12 12.49
N PHE A 173 -1.99 2.40 13.50
CA PHE A 173 -1.40 3.01 14.69
C PHE A 173 -0.16 3.84 14.36
N LEU A 174 0.76 3.31 13.56
CA LEU A 174 2.00 4.00 13.17
C LEU A 174 1.69 5.25 12.33
N ILE A 175 0.82 5.14 11.33
CA ILE A 175 0.45 6.29 10.49
C ILE A 175 -0.29 7.34 11.31
N ASN A 176 -1.22 6.94 12.20
CA ASN A 176 -1.92 7.87 13.08
C ASN A 176 -0.94 8.65 13.97
N ARG A 177 0.03 7.97 14.55
CA ARG A 177 1.07 8.61 15.36
C ARG A 177 1.94 9.56 14.56
N LEU A 178 2.31 9.15 13.33
CA LEU A 178 3.12 9.95 12.41
C LEU A 178 2.40 11.23 12.00
N VAL A 179 1.14 11.12 11.62
CA VAL A 179 0.34 12.26 11.13
C VAL A 179 0.03 13.26 12.25
N ASN A 180 -0.20 12.79 13.48
CA ASN A 180 -0.45 13.65 14.62
C ASN A 180 0.83 14.14 15.32
N SER A 181 2.01 13.86 14.76
CA SER A 181 3.30 14.35 15.24
C SER A 181 3.64 15.74 14.67
N PRO A 182 4.66 16.43 15.20
CA PRO A 182 5.19 17.66 14.59
C PRO A 182 5.58 17.48 13.11
N PHE A 183 6.05 16.29 12.74
CA PHE A 183 6.35 15.96 11.34
C PHE A 183 5.10 16.06 10.44
N GLY A 184 3.97 15.49 10.84
CA GLY A 184 2.71 15.55 10.09
C GLY A 184 2.19 16.99 9.95
N SER A 185 2.35 17.82 10.98
CA SER A 185 1.99 19.24 10.93
C SER A 185 2.82 20.00 9.90
N VAL A 186 4.13 19.72 9.81
CA VAL A 186 5.03 20.32 8.81
C VAL A 186 4.64 19.85 7.39
N LEU A 187 4.28 18.58 7.18
CA LEU A 187 3.81 18.10 5.88
C LEU A 187 2.56 18.87 5.43
N THR A 188 1.60 19.07 6.34
CA THR A 188 0.39 19.82 6.05
C THR A 188 0.71 21.29 5.70
N ALA A 189 1.62 21.93 6.43
CA ALA A 189 2.08 23.28 6.11
C ALA A 189 2.75 23.36 4.72
N ILE A 190 3.56 22.37 4.35
CA ILE A 190 4.19 22.27 3.04
C ILE A 190 3.13 22.10 1.93
N ARG A 191 2.09 21.30 2.18
CA ARG A 191 0.98 21.11 1.24
C ARG A 191 0.23 22.42 0.99
N GLU A 192 -0.04 23.18 2.05
CA GLU A 192 -0.78 24.45 1.94
C GLU A 192 0.04 25.53 1.23
N ASN A 193 1.29 25.72 1.63
CA ASN A 193 2.19 26.67 0.97
C ASN A 193 3.66 26.32 1.24
N SER A 194 4.29 25.68 0.27
CA SER A 194 5.69 25.24 0.38
C SER A 194 6.70 26.38 0.45
N GLN A 195 6.39 27.55 -0.17
CA GLN A 195 7.28 28.73 -0.07
C GLN A 195 7.21 29.32 1.33
N ARG A 196 6.02 29.46 1.92
CA ARG A 196 5.86 29.96 3.28
C ARG A 196 6.56 29.02 4.28
N ALA A 197 6.42 27.71 4.13
CA ALA A 197 7.11 26.74 4.98
C ALA A 197 8.65 26.90 4.88
N SER A 198 9.18 27.15 3.68
CA SER A 198 10.61 27.40 3.48
C SER A 198 11.08 28.71 4.15
N PHE A 199 10.29 29.79 4.09
CA PHE A 199 10.64 31.06 4.73
C PHE A 199 10.70 30.98 6.26
N ILE A 200 9.93 30.06 6.87
CA ILE A 200 9.96 29.79 8.32
C ILE A 200 11.16 28.89 8.69
N GLY A 201 11.93 28.39 7.70
CA GLY A 201 13.15 27.62 7.93
C GLY A 201 13.02 26.10 7.77
N TYR A 202 11.87 25.57 7.31
CA TYR A 202 11.73 24.14 7.04
C TYR A 202 12.39 23.74 5.70
N ASP A 203 13.17 22.65 5.73
CA ASP A 203 13.72 22.06 4.52
C ASP A 203 12.66 21.23 3.78
N VAL A 204 11.90 21.91 2.90
CA VAL A 204 10.79 21.31 2.14
C VAL A 204 11.23 20.08 1.36
N LYS A 205 12.45 20.07 0.78
CA LYS A 205 12.94 18.93 -0.01
C LYS A 205 13.14 17.69 0.85
N LYS A 206 13.74 17.86 2.02
CA LYS A 206 13.98 16.78 2.97
C LYS A 206 12.66 16.20 3.51
N TYR A 207 11.71 17.05 3.89
CA TYR A 207 10.39 16.59 4.37
C TYR A 207 9.61 15.84 3.28
N ARG A 208 9.62 16.32 2.04
CA ARG A 208 9.02 15.62 0.89
C ARG A 208 9.67 14.27 0.64
N LEU A 209 11.00 14.17 0.71
CA LEU A 209 11.72 12.92 0.51
C LEU A 209 11.37 11.90 1.61
N ILE A 210 11.36 12.32 2.87
CA ILE A 210 10.97 11.44 3.99
C ILE A 210 9.53 10.97 3.81
N SER A 211 8.60 11.88 3.46
CA SER A 211 7.20 11.55 3.22
C SER A 211 7.04 10.53 2.07
N PHE A 212 7.78 10.70 0.97
CA PHE A 212 7.77 9.78 -0.16
C PHE A 212 8.30 8.39 0.24
N THR A 213 9.41 8.35 0.98
CA THR A 213 10.02 7.10 1.46
C THR A 213 9.11 6.37 2.45
N LEU A 214 8.46 7.10 3.36
CA LEU A 214 7.48 6.52 4.28
C LEU A 214 6.24 6.00 3.54
N SER A 215 5.77 6.71 2.53
CA SER A 215 4.68 6.24 1.67
C SER A 215 5.07 4.94 0.96
N ALA A 216 6.27 4.86 0.37
CA ALA A 216 6.79 3.64 -0.24
C ALA A 216 6.94 2.48 0.76
N PHE A 217 7.35 2.76 2.00
CA PHE A 217 7.43 1.77 3.07
C PHE A 217 6.06 1.15 3.39
N PHE A 218 5.03 1.95 3.62
CA PHE A 218 3.70 1.43 3.96
C PHE A 218 3.02 0.74 2.77
N VAL A 219 3.16 1.26 1.56
CA VAL A 219 2.69 0.59 0.34
C VAL A 219 3.45 -0.72 0.12
N GLY A 220 4.74 -0.76 0.43
CA GLY A 220 5.56 -1.96 0.41
C GLY A 220 5.09 -3.03 1.40
N ILE A 221 4.62 -2.64 2.60
CA ILE A 221 4.00 -3.60 3.54
C ILE A 221 2.79 -4.27 2.89
N ALA A 222 1.89 -3.50 2.29
CA ALA A 222 0.72 -4.04 1.60
C ALA A 222 1.12 -5.01 0.47
N GLY A 223 2.07 -4.58 -0.37
CA GLY A 223 2.60 -5.39 -1.46
C GLY A 223 3.26 -6.69 -0.99
N SER A 224 3.97 -6.66 0.15
CA SER A 224 4.65 -7.85 0.68
C SER A 224 3.70 -8.95 1.17
N ILE A 225 2.47 -8.59 1.55
CA ILE A 225 1.44 -9.54 2.01
C ILE A 225 0.67 -10.14 0.83
N PHE A 226 0.49 -9.37 -0.24
CA PHE A 226 -0.39 -9.71 -1.37
C PHE A 226 -0.08 -11.06 -2.04
N PRO A 227 1.18 -11.47 -2.27
CA PRO A 227 1.51 -12.77 -2.87
C PRO A 227 0.97 -13.95 -2.06
N PHE A 228 1.00 -13.83 -0.74
CA PHE A 228 0.49 -14.87 0.16
C PHE A 228 -1.04 -14.94 0.17
N LEU A 229 -1.74 -13.89 -0.25
CA LEU A 229 -3.18 -13.90 -0.42
C LEU A 229 -3.58 -14.62 -1.71
N LYS A 230 -2.91 -14.32 -2.82
CA LYS A 230 -3.29 -14.78 -4.17
C LYS A 230 -2.53 -16.01 -4.65
N TYR A 231 -1.40 -16.40 -4.02
CA TYR A 231 -0.49 -17.50 -4.43
C TYR A 231 0.12 -17.33 -5.83
N TYR A 232 -0.11 -16.20 -6.44
CA TYR A 232 0.36 -15.83 -7.76
C TYR A 232 0.44 -14.31 -7.87
N ILE A 233 1.45 -13.81 -8.59
CA ILE A 233 1.61 -12.40 -8.91
C ILE A 233 2.03 -12.23 -10.37
N GLY A 234 1.45 -11.24 -11.03
CA GLY A 234 1.79 -10.85 -12.38
C GLY A 234 2.44 -9.47 -12.45
N ALA A 235 3.00 -9.15 -13.61
CA ALA A 235 3.65 -7.87 -13.86
C ALA A 235 2.66 -6.67 -13.76
N GLU A 236 1.37 -6.92 -13.88
CA GLU A 236 0.30 -5.91 -13.76
C GLU A 236 0.34 -5.16 -12.43
N LEU A 237 0.84 -5.76 -11.34
CA LEU A 237 0.96 -5.11 -10.03
C LEU A 237 1.91 -3.91 -10.04
N VAL A 238 2.83 -3.84 -11.00
CA VAL A 238 3.76 -2.72 -11.18
C VAL A 238 3.27 -1.75 -12.25
N HIS A 239 2.27 -2.14 -13.02
CA HIS A 239 1.76 -1.32 -14.11
C HIS A 239 1.16 0.00 -13.61
N VAL A 240 1.18 1.01 -14.48
CA VAL A 240 0.64 2.35 -14.18
C VAL A 240 -0.83 2.30 -13.77
N ALA A 241 -1.61 1.36 -14.34
CA ALA A 241 -3.02 1.17 -13.99
C ALA A 241 -3.19 0.84 -12.49
N HIS A 242 -2.34 -0.03 -11.93
CA HIS A 242 -2.37 -0.35 -10.50
C HIS A 242 -1.99 0.84 -9.61
N SER A 243 -1.06 1.69 -10.07
CA SER A 243 -0.79 2.98 -9.39
C SER A 243 -2.02 3.90 -9.41
N GLY A 244 -2.76 3.90 -10.52
CA GLY A 244 -4.04 4.61 -10.67
C GLY A 244 -5.12 4.06 -9.74
N GLU A 245 -5.18 2.75 -9.54
CA GLU A 245 -6.09 2.10 -8.60
C GLU A 245 -5.82 2.57 -7.17
N ILE A 246 -4.58 2.50 -6.66
CA ILE A 246 -4.21 2.97 -5.33
C ILE A 246 -4.54 4.46 -5.14
N LEU A 247 -4.30 5.28 -6.16
CA LEU A 247 -4.67 6.70 -6.16
C LEU A 247 -6.19 6.88 -6.09
N ALA A 248 -6.95 6.12 -6.88
CA ALA A 248 -8.42 6.18 -6.90
C ALA A 248 -9.01 5.82 -5.53
N LEU A 249 -8.51 4.77 -4.86
CA LEU A 249 -8.93 4.39 -3.51
C LEU A 249 -8.78 5.57 -2.53
N SER A 250 -7.64 6.26 -2.61
CA SER A 250 -7.34 7.38 -1.71
C SER A 250 -8.21 8.62 -2.00
N ILE A 251 -8.57 8.87 -3.26
CA ILE A 251 -9.42 9.99 -3.66
C ILE A 251 -10.88 9.70 -3.33
N LEU A 252 -11.38 8.50 -3.67
CA LEU A 252 -12.77 8.10 -3.43
C LEU A 252 -13.12 8.14 -1.94
N GLY A 253 -12.22 7.69 -1.09
CA GLY A 253 -12.43 7.75 0.36
C GLY A 253 -12.23 9.13 0.97
N GLY A 254 -11.58 10.04 0.25
CA GLY A 254 -11.28 11.40 0.71
C GLY A 254 -9.90 11.53 1.34
N SER A 255 -8.93 11.98 0.55
CA SER A 255 -7.51 12.08 0.92
C SER A 255 -7.20 13.05 2.07
N ARG A 256 -8.12 13.96 2.42
CA ARG A 256 -7.93 14.92 3.53
C ARG A 256 -8.27 14.36 4.90
N HIS A 257 -8.91 13.21 4.97
CA HIS A 257 -9.30 12.57 6.22
C HIS A 257 -8.45 11.32 6.46
N PHE A 258 -8.06 11.11 7.70
CA PHE A 258 -7.22 9.95 8.06
C PHE A 258 -7.87 8.62 7.68
N MET A 259 -9.18 8.46 7.94
CA MET A 259 -9.93 7.23 7.68
C MET A 259 -10.36 7.08 6.21
N GLY A 260 -10.37 8.19 5.46
CA GLY A 260 -10.89 8.22 4.10
C GLY A 260 -10.34 7.11 3.20
N PRO A 261 -9.03 7.01 2.99
CA PRO A 261 -8.44 6.00 2.08
C PRO A 261 -8.79 4.56 2.43
N ALA A 262 -8.90 4.23 3.71
CA ALA A 262 -9.30 2.89 4.14
C ALA A 262 -10.77 2.60 3.80
N LEU A 263 -11.65 3.59 3.98
CA LEU A 263 -13.05 3.49 3.56
C LEU A 263 -13.17 3.44 2.04
N GLY A 264 -12.31 4.18 1.32
CA GLY A 264 -12.22 4.11 -0.14
C GLY A 264 -11.85 2.72 -0.64
N ALA A 265 -10.89 2.07 0.01
CA ALA A 265 -10.51 0.68 -0.30
C ALA A 265 -11.68 -0.29 -0.03
N LEU A 266 -12.34 -0.16 1.11
CA LEU A 266 -13.52 -0.95 1.45
C LEU A 266 -14.59 -0.81 0.36
N PHE A 267 -15.01 0.42 0.07
CA PHE A 267 -16.08 0.68 -0.89
C PHE A 267 -15.73 0.19 -2.30
N PHE A 268 -14.53 0.48 -2.77
CA PHE A 268 -14.10 0.12 -4.13
C PHE A 268 -14.05 -1.39 -4.34
N ILE A 269 -13.45 -2.15 -3.39
CA ILE A 269 -13.32 -3.60 -3.53
C ILE A 269 -14.68 -4.27 -3.40
N LEU A 270 -15.54 -3.82 -2.47
CA LEU A 270 -16.91 -4.33 -2.38
C LEU A 270 -17.69 -4.08 -3.67
N PHE A 271 -17.57 -2.88 -4.24
CA PHE A 271 -18.26 -2.54 -5.48
C PHE A 271 -17.73 -3.35 -6.67
N ARG A 272 -16.41 -3.56 -6.75
CA ARG A 272 -15.79 -4.42 -7.76
C ARG A 272 -16.30 -5.86 -7.66
N GLU A 273 -16.36 -6.41 -6.45
CA GLU A 273 -16.85 -7.78 -6.22
C GLU A 273 -18.33 -7.92 -6.64
N LEU A 274 -19.17 -7.00 -6.20
CA LEU A 274 -20.59 -6.98 -6.58
C LEU A 274 -20.78 -6.84 -8.09
N LEU A 275 -20.01 -5.98 -8.77
CA LEU A 275 -20.12 -5.83 -10.22
C LEU A 275 -19.64 -7.06 -10.97
N SER A 276 -18.61 -7.76 -10.47
CA SER A 276 -18.11 -8.99 -11.11
C SER A 276 -19.13 -10.10 -11.13
N GLU A 277 -20.07 -10.10 -10.21
CA GLU A 277 -21.19 -11.05 -10.17
C GLU A 277 -22.22 -10.80 -11.28
N TYR A 278 -22.41 -9.52 -11.67
CA TYR A 278 -23.41 -9.12 -12.64
C TYR A 278 -22.87 -8.96 -14.09
N THR A 279 -21.57 -8.74 -14.26
CA THR A 279 -20.99 -8.53 -15.58
C THR A 279 -19.56 -9.07 -15.67
N SER A 280 -19.25 -9.75 -16.78
CA SER A 280 -17.90 -10.24 -17.09
C SER A 280 -17.01 -9.20 -17.77
N SER A 281 -17.53 -8.00 -18.03
CA SER A 281 -16.88 -6.94 -18.82
C SER A 281 -16.68 -5.66 -17.99
N TRP A 282 -15.76 -5.69 -17.06
CA TRP A 282 -15.44 -4.51 -16.23
C TRP A 282 -13.93 -4.28 -16.15
#